data_f040de6be413f01f8eaba0fa40f69a49
#
_entry.id   f040de6be413f01f8eaba0fa40f69a49
#
_cell.length_a   1.000
_cell.length_b   1.000
_cell.length_c   1.000
_cell.angle_alpha   90.00
_cell.angle_beta   90.00
_cell.angle_gamma   90.00
#
_symmetry.space_group_name_H-M   'P 1'
#
loop_
_entity.id
_entity.type
_entity.pdbx_description
1 polymer ?
#
loop_
_entity_poly.entity_id
_entity_poly.type
_entity_poly.pdbx_seq_one_letter_code
_entity_poly.pdbx_strand_id
1 'polypeptide(L)'
;MKLLKIGTFELPVYASFEVTQRYEPIGGETILRAVSGRGILQRTWRKTRVVTSGSGWVPSGLQSLDFDVQHAVACIAPETMPADSVTRQAELPVTRRSDAEHVPYGLAQLPGGQTVAAAVTLAGDIATVDAVTDAVAYQVGYYPLLTCWLLRPQRSGPAPSWELVAEEV
;
A
#
# COMPACT_ATOMS: atom_id res chain seq x y z
N MET A 1 -17.12 -3.82 1.34
CA MET A 1 -16.66 -2.50 0.88
C MET A 1 -15.33 -2.18 1.55
N LYS A 2 -14.33 -1.79 0.77
CA LYS A 2 -12.97 -1.55 1.29
C LYS A 2 -12.91 -0.21 2.01
N LEU A 3 -12.89 -0.21 3.35
CA LEU A 3 -12.85 0.99 4.17
C LEU A 3 -11.44 1.25 4.70
N LEU A 4 -11.03 2.51 4.63
CA LEU A 4 -9.81 2.98 5.29
C LEU A 4 -10.03 2.97 6.80
N LYS A 5 -9.11 2.36 7.53
CA LYS A 5 -9.10 2.39 9.00
C LYS A 5 -7.79 3.00 9.50
N ILE A 6 -7.90 3.87 10.49
CA ILE A 6 -6.75 4.52 11.13
C ILE A 6 -6.93 4.40 12.64
N GLY A 7 -6.18 3.50 13.26
CA GLY A 7 -6.42 3.13 14.64
C GLY A 7 -7.84 2.62 14.84
N THR A 8 -8.60 3.29 15.68
CA THR A 8 -10.02 2.99 15.94
C THR A 8 -11.00 3.70 15.00
N PHE A 9 -10.51 4.68 14.23
CA PHE A 9 -11.35 5.43 13.27
C PHE A 9 -11.52 4.63 11.99
N GLU A 10 -12.75 4.50 11.55
CA GLU A 10 -13.11 3.94 10.25
C GLU A 10 -13.77 5.02 9.39
N LEU A 11 -13.29 5.18 8.16
CA LEU A 11 -13.81 6.19 7.25
C LEU A 11 -15.28 5.86 6.89
N PRO A 12 -16.22 6.77 7.08
CA PRO A 12 -17.63 6.52 6.76
C PRO A 12 -17.84 6.18 5.28
N VAL A 13 -18.80 5.30 5.01
CA VAL A 13 -19.11 4.80 3.66
C VAL A 13 -19.32 5.94 2.66
N TYR A 14 -20.06 6.97 3.04
CA TYR A 14 -20.33 8.12 2.17
C TYR A 14 -19.08 8.94 1.81
N ALA A 15 -18.06 8.92 2.67
CA ALA A 15 -16.80 9.60 2.43
C ALA A 15 -15.76 8.73 1.70
N SER A 16 -16.04 7.43 1.52
CA SER A 16 -15.10 6.48 0.94
C SER A 16 -15.27 6.25 -0.57
N PHE A 17 -16.32 6.80 -1.19
CA PHE A 17 -16.59 6.57 -2.63
C PHE A 17 -15.54 7.16 -3.56
N GLU A 18 -14.90 8.25 -3.17
CA GLU A 18 -13.91 8.96 -3.99
C GLU A 18 -12.54 9.04 -3.30
N VAL A 19 -12.29 8.11 -2.37
CA VAL A 19 -10.99 8.06 -1.69
C VAL A 19 -10.00 7.32 -2.57
N THR A 20 -8.90 7.98 -2.84
CA THR A 20 -7.73 7.41 -3.50
C THR A 20 -6.56 7.32 -2.53
N GLN A 21 -5.71 6.34 -2.71
CA GLN A 21 -4.53 6.14 -1.88
C GLN A 21 -3.34 5.79 -2.78
N ARG A 22 -2.19 6.40 -2.49
CA ARG A 22 -0.94 6.11 -3.17
C ARG A 22 0.19 5.93 -2.17
N TYR A 23 1.20 5.17 -2.58
CA TYR A 23 2.41 4.92 -1.81
C TYR A 23 3.58 5.66 -2.44
N GLU A 24 4.38 6.29 -1.60
CA GLU A 24 5.60 6.97 -1.99
C GLU A 24 6.76 6.43 -1.15
N PRO A 25 7.83 5.92 -1.77
CA PRO A 25 9.02 5.55 -1.01
C PRO A 25 9.68 6.81 -0.46
N ILE A 26 9.97 6.79 0.82
CA ILE A 26 10.78 7.83 1.49
C ILE A 26 12.03 7.19 2.06
N GLY A 27 13.13 7.90 2.09
CA GLY A 27 14.37 7.33 2.60
C GLY A 27 15.52 8.31 2.63
N GLY A 28 16.51 7.98 3.43
CA GLY A 28 17.81 8.63 3.43
C GLY A 28 18.71 8.05 2.34
N GLU A 29 18.53 8.51 1.10
CA GLU A 29 19.32 8.03 -0.04
C GLU A 29 20.12 9.18 -0.65
N THR A 30 21.38 8.91 -1.00
CA THR A 30 22.20 9.84 -1.77
C THR A 30 23.13 9.08 -2.72
N ILE A 31 23.43 9.70 -3.85
CA ILE A 31 24.43 9.17 -4.78
C ILE A 31 25.70 10.01 -4.64
N LEU A 32 26.69 9.44 -3.98
CA LEU A 32 28.03 10.02 -3.92
C LEU A 32 28.78 9.70 -5.21
N ARG A 33 29.57 10.66 -5.71
CA ARG A 33 30.42 10.42 -6.85
C ARG A 33 31.88 10.36 -6.43
N ALA A 34 32.54 9.27 -6.77
CA ALA A 34 33.98 9.14 -6.60
C ALA A 34 34.72 10.11 -7.56
N VAL A 35 36.00 10.33 -7.32
CA VAL A 35 36.86 11.16 -8.18
C VAL A 35 36.85 10.67 -9.65
N SER A 36 36.67 9.37 -9.86
CA SER A 36 36.52 8.75 -11.17
C SER A 36 35.15 8.98 -11.85
N GLY A 37 34.22 9.71 -11.19
CA GLY A 37 32.84 9.91 -11.66
C GLY A 37 31.88 8.74 -11.36
N ARG A 38 32.37 7.61 -10.85
CA ARG A 38 31.54 6.44 -10.50
C ARG A 38 30.55 6.81 -9.41
N GLY A 39 29.27 6.51 -9.63
CA GLY A 39 28.20 6.68 -8.64
C GLY A 39 28.25 5.56 -7.59
N ILE A 40 28.17 5.94 -6.32
CA ILE A 40 28.03 5.03 -5.17
C ILE A 40 26.72 5.39 -4.49
N LEU A 41 25.73 4.47 -4.52
CA LEU A 41 24.48 4.64 -3.80
C LEU A 41 24.72 4.39 -2.32
N GLN A 42 24.47 5.40 -1.49
CA GLN A 42 24.41 5.28 -0.05
C GLN A 42 22.93 5.35 0.39
N ARG A 43 22.47 4.31 1.07
CA ARG A 43 21.12 4.23 1.62
C ARG A 43 21.20 3.94 3.10
N THR A 44 20.62 4.78 3.93
CA THR A 44 20.63 4.65 5.39
C THR A 44 19.34 4.04 5.93
N TRP A 45 18.19 4.40 5.34
CA TRP A 45 16.89 3.87 5.71
C TRP A 45 15.91 4.01 4.54
N ARG A 46 14.85 3.22 4.58
CA ARG A 46 13.74 3.30 3.62
C ARG A 46 12.43 3.00 4.35
N LYS A 47 11.44 3.82 4.12
CA LYS A 47 10.09 3.74 4.67
C LYS A 47 9.07 4.10 3.60
N THR A 48 7.80 3.94 3.92
CA THR A 48 6.68 4.22 3.02
C THR A 48 5.91 5.42 3.53
N ARG A 49 5.65 6.38 2.66
CA ARG A 49 4.66 7.42 2.88
C ARG A 49 3.39 7.02 2.17
N VAL A 50 2.28 7.09 2.89
CA VAL A 50 0.93 6.84 2.36
C VAL A 50 0.22 8.16 2.23
N VAL A 51 -0.20 8.51 1.03
CA VAL A 51 -0.99 9.70 0.77
C VAL A 51 -2.40 9.25 0.42
N THR A 52 -3.36 9.69 1.22
CA THR A 52 -4.78 9.42 1.03
C THR A 52 -5.51 10.70 0.74
N SER A 53 -6.24 10.76 -0.36
CA SER A 53 -7.00 11.93 -0.78
C SER A 53 -8.47 11.58 -0.98
N GLY A 54 -9.34 12.53 -0.72
CA GLY A 54 -10.77 12.39 -0.94
C GLY A 54 -11.42 13.71 -1.33
N SER A 55 -12.59 13.61 -1.96
CA SER A 55 -13.41 14.78 -2.26
C SER A 55 -14.32 15.14 -1.07
N GLY A 56 -14.78 16.39 -1.06
CA GLY A 56 -15.66 16.89 -0.01
C GLY A 56 -14.91 17.42 1.21
N TRP A 57 -15.67 17.55 2.31
CA TRP A 57 -15.14 18.02 3.58
C TRP A 57 -14.31 16.94 4.28
N VAL A 58 -13.27 17.36 4.98
CA VAL A 58 -12.51 16.45 5.85
C VAL A 58 -13.48 15.79 6.85
N PRO A 59 -13.57 14.46 6.89
CA PRO A 59 -14.42 13.78 7.87
C PRO A 59 -14.07 14.19 9.30
N SER A 60 -15.10 14.47 10.11
CA SER A 60 -14.89 14.97 11.49
C SER A 60 -14.08 14.02 12.36
N GLY A 61 -14.28 12.70 12.20
CA GLY A 61 -13.48 11.70 12.90
C GLY A 61 -12.01 11.71 12.51
N LEU A 62 -11.67 12.08 11.28
CA LEU A 62 -10.29 12.25 10.84
C LEU A 62 -9.64 13.48 11.48
N GLN A 63 -10.43 14.55 11.68
CA GLN A 63 -9.93 15.76 12.34
C GLN A 63 -9.73 15.58 13.86
N SER A 64 -10.45 14.65 14.46
CA SER A 64 -10.39 14.37 15.91
C SER A 64 -9.32 13.33 16.29
N LEU A 65 -8.56 12.79 15.33
CA LEU A 65 -7.45 11.91 15.64
C LEU A 65 -6.36 12.65 16.42
N ASP A 66 -5.71 11.95 17.30
CA ASP A 66 -4.51 12.43 17.99
C ASP A 66 -3.31 12.34 17.04
N PHE A 67 -2.79 13.46 16.58
CA PHE A 67 -1.64 13.51 15.66
C PHE A 67 -0.28 13.43 16.37
N ASP A 68 -0.29 13.39 17.70
CA ASP A 68 0.93 13.28 18.51
C ASP A 68 1.27 11.83 18.88
N VAL A 69 0.50 10.87 18.36
CA VAL A 69 0.74 9.43 18.55
C VAL A 69 0.79 8.68 17.22
N GLN A 70 1.40 7.51 17.25
CA GLN A 70 1.43 6.62 16.10
C GLN A 70 0.10 5.89 15.92
N HIS A 71 -0.31 5.70 14.67
CA HIS A 71 -1.52 4.99 14.31
C HIS A 71 -1.26 3.82 13.39
N ALA A 72 -2.00 2.74 13.58
CA ALA A 72 -2.09 1.68 12.58
C ALA A 72 -2.97 2.14 11.41
N VAL A 73 -2.40 2.22 10.22
CA VAL A 73 -3.10 2.60 8.98
C VAL A 73 -3.38 1.35 8.18
N ALA A 74 -4.64 0.94 8.14
CA ALA A 74 -5.09 -0.19 7.34
C ALA A 74 -5.43 0.30 5.93
N CYS A 75 -4.50 0.12 5.00
CA CYS A 75 -4.56 0.65 3.65
C CYS A 75 -5.66 0.01 2.80
N ILE A 76 -6.18 0.78 1.83
CA ILE A 76 -7.23 0.35 0.89
C ILE A 76 -6.71 0.12 -0.53
N ALA A 77 -5.59 0.75 -0.88
CA ALA A 77 -4.90 0.47 -2.12
C ALA A 77 -4.05 -0.79 -1.96
N PRO A 78 -4.13 -1.76 -2.88
CA PRO A 78 -3.27 -2.92 -2.84
C PRO A 78 -1.87 -2.57 -3.31
N GLU A 79 -0.87 -3.24 -2.74
CA GLU A 79 0.45 -3.39 -3.32
C GLU A 79 0.58 -4.77 -3.96
N THR A 80 1.46 -4.88 -4.95
CA THR A 80 1.76 -6.16 -5.61
C THR A 80 3.22 -6.50 -5.49
N MET A 81 3.50 -7.78 -5.32
CA MET A 81 4.86 -8.30 -5.33
C MET A 81 4.99 -9.49 -6.29
N PRO A 82 6.15 -9.68 -6.91
CA PRO A 82 6.37 -10.82 -7.79
C PRO A 82 6.36 -12.12 -6.99
N ALA A 83 5.75 -13.16 -7.56
CA ALA A 83 5.90 -14.52 -7.10
C ALA A 83 6.98 -15.22 -7.94
N ASP A 84 7.65 -16.20 -7.35
CA ASP A 84 8.61 -17.03 -8.08
C ASP A 84 7.93 -17.73 -9.26
N SER A 85 8.57 -17.75 -10.41
CA SER A 85 7.98 -18.25 -11.66
C SER A 85 7.77 -19.76 -11.67
N VAL A 86 8.53 -20.52 -10.88
CA VAL A 86 8.50 -21.99 -10.81
C VAL A 86 7.59 -22.46 -9.69
N THR A 87 7.83 -21.97 -8.47
CA THR A 87 7.05 -22.35 -7.28
C THR A 87 5.74 -21.59 -7.17
N ARG A 88 5.61 -20.45 -7.87
CA ARG A 88 4.49 -19.49 -7.81
C ARG A 88 4.24 -18.96 -6.40
N GLN A 89 5.28 -18.93 -5.58
CA GLN A 89 5.23 -18.49 -4.20
C GLN A 89 5.76 -17.07 -4.04
N ALA A 90 5.16 -16.34 -3.12
CA ALA A 90 5.62 -15.05 -2.64
C ALA A 90 5.56 -15.02 -1.12
N GLU A 91 6.58 -14.50 -0.46
CA GLU A 91 6.59 -14.25 0.97
C GLU A 91 6.00 -12.87 1.23
N LEU A 92 4.79 -12.84 1.79
CA LEU A 92 4.07 -11.60 2.06
C LEU A 92 4.57 -10.95 3.36
N PRO A 93 4.55 -9.61 3.43
CA PRO A 93 4.83 -8.91 4.68
C PRO A 93 3.91 -9.38 5.81
N VAL A 94 4.46 -9.55 7.00
CA VAL A 94 3.70 -9.86 8.22
C VAL A 94 2.71 -8.73 8.53
N THR A 95 3.12 -7.49 8.25
CA THR A 95 2.31 -6.28 8.43
C THR A 95 1.38 -6.06 7.24
N ARG A 96 0.35 -6.90 7.13
CA ARG A 96 -0.71 -6.79 6.11
C ARG A 96 -2.08 -6.91 6.73
N ARG A 97 -3.09 -6.43 6.03
CA ARG A 97 -4.48 -6.66 6.41
C ARG A 97 -4.85 -8.13 6.21
N SER A 98 -5.65 -8.64 7.15
CA SER A 98 -6.15 -10.02 7.14
C SER A 98 -7.68 -10.09 7.27
N ASP A 99 -8.37 -8.95 7.18
CA ASP A 99 -9.83 -8.93 7.20
C ASP A 99 -10.41 -9.51 5.90
N ALA A 100 -11.64 -10.03 5.97
CA ALA A 100 -12.26 -10.80 4.89
C ALA A 100 -12.37 -10.07 3.54
N GLU A 101 -12.37 -8.72 3.55
CA GLU A 101 -12.46 -7.91 2.32
C GLU A 101 -11.08 -7.56 1.73
N HIS A 102 -10.01 -7.85 2.46
CA HIS A 102 -8.64 -7.48 2.11
C HIS A 102 -7.69 -8.67 2.11
N VAL A 103 -8.21 -9.85 1.78
CA VAL A 103 -7.38 -11.04 1.61
C VAL A 103 -6.44 -10.87 0.41
N PRO A 104 -5.21 -11.41 0.47
CA PRO A 104 -4.32 -11.47 -0.68
C PRO A 104 -4.96 -12.17 -1.88
N TYR A 105 -4.61 -11.71 -3.09
CA TYR A 105 -5.13 -12.25 -4.33
C TYR A 105 -4.01 -12.44 -5.34
N GLY A 106 -4.17 -13.42 -6.23
CA GLY A 106 -3.19 -13.77 -7.26
C GLY A 106 -3.51 -13.12 -8.60
N LEU A 107 -2.46 -12.78 -9.31
CA LEU A 107 -2.49 -12.30 -10.67
C LEU A 107 -1.50 -13.12 -11.51
N ALA A 108 -1.94 -13.59 -12.66
CA ALA A 108 -1.10 -14.26 -13.64
C ALA A 108 -1.01 -13.40 -14.92
N GLN A 109 0.19 -13.17 -15.39
CA GLN A 109 0.44 -12.43 -16.64
C GLN A 109 0.56 -13.41 -17.79
N LEU A 110 -0.21 -13.20 -18.84
CA LEU A 110 -0.18 -13.98 -20.08
C LEU A 110 0.77 -13.37 -21.12
N PRO A 111 1.22 -14.15 -22.12
CA PRO A 111 1.90 -13.62 -23.27
C PRO A 111 1.06 -12.51 -23.92
N GLY A 112 1.66 -11.37 -24.23
CA GLY A 112 0.93 -10.20 -24.73
C GLY A 112 0.53 -9.18 -23.65
N GLY A 113 0.85 -9.44 -22.38
CA GLY A 113 0.70 -8.47 -21.29
C GLY A 113 -0.66 -8.45 -20.60
N GLN A 114 -1.59 -9.30 -21.01
CA GLN A 114 -2.88 -9.44 -20.32
C GLN A 114 -2.67 -10.04 -18.93
N THR A 115 -3.35 -9.48 -17.94
CA THR A 115 -3.34 -9.97 -16.56
C THR A 115 -4.69 -10.61 -16.23
N VAL A 116 -4.67 -11.81 -15.67
CA VAL A 116 -5.85 -12.55 -15.25
C VAL A 116 -5.78 -12.85 -13.75
N ALA A 117 -6.92 -12.91 -13.08
CA ALA A 117 -6.99 -13.30 -11.68
C ALA A 117 -6.72 -14.79 -11.53
N ALA A 118 -5.97 -15.14 -10.49
CA ALA A 118 -5.70 -16.52 -10.10
C ALA A 118 -6.01 -16.71 -8.61
N ALA A 119 -6.42 -17.91 -8.22
CA ALA A 119 -6.65 -18.20 -6.81
C ALA A 119 -5.32 -18.23 -6.04
N VAL A 120 -5.38 -17.93 -4.74
CA VAL A 120 -4.22 -17.92 -3.85
C VAL A 120 -4.50 -18.79 -2.64
N THR A 121 -3.56 -19.66 -2.32
CA THR A 121 -3.54 -20.42 -1.08
C THR A 121 -2.50 -19.82 -0.15
N LEU A 122 -2.88 -19.55 1.10
CA LEU A 122 -2.00 -19.00 2.13
C LEU A 122 -1.56 -20.07 3.11
N ALA A 123 -0.27 -20.17 3.34
CA ALA A 123 0.34 -21.00 4.38
C ALA A 123 1.24 -20.08 5.25
N GLY A 124 0.66 -19.52 6.31
CA GLY A 124 1.31 -18.46 7.08
C GLY A 124 1.52 -17.19 6.23
N ASP A 125 2.77 -16.80 6.04
CA ASP A 125 3.12 -15.63 5.22
C ASP A 125 3.48 -15.99 3.77
N ILE A 126 3.45 -17.26 3.43
CA ILE A 126 3.71 -17.73 2.07
C ILE A 126 2.38 -17.81 1.31
N ALA A 127 2.29 -17.02 0.25
CA ALA A 127 1.18 -17.05 -0.70
C ALA A 127 1.58 -17.87 -1.93
N THR A 128 0.81 -18.90 -2.27
CA THR A 128 1.00 -19.71 -3.48
C THR A 128 -0.11 -19.40 -4.46
N VAL A 129 0.24 -18.94 -5.65
CA VAL A 129 -0.72 -18.65 -6.73
C VAL A 129 -1.00 -19.93 -7.52
N ASP A 130 -2.25 -20.19 -7.80
CA ASP A 130 -2.65 -21.33 -8.63
C ASP A 130 -2.11 -21.19 -10.07
N ALA A 131 -1.78 -22.33 -10.66
CA ALA A 131 -1.27 -22.36 -12.03
C ALA A 131 -2.34 -21.89 -13.03
N VAL A 132 -1.94 -21.00 -13.92
CA VAL A 132 -2.76 -20.55 -15.06
C VAL A 132 -2.05 -20.97 -16.33
N THR A 133 -2.81 -21.55 -17.27
CA THR A 133 -2.27 -22.00 -18.55
C THR A 133 -1.64 -20.80 -19.30
N ASP A 134 -0.47 -21.04 -19.87
CA ASP A 134 0.31 -20.06 -20.64
C ASP A 134 0.77 -18.82 -19.85
N ALA A 135 0.67 -18.80 -18.52
CA ALA A 135 1.17 -17.70 -17.73
C ALA A 135 2.71 -17.62 -17.77
N VAL A 136 3.23 -16.43 -18.00
CA VAL A 136 4.68 -16.14 -18.06
C VAL A 136 5.22 -15.54 -16.77
N ALA A 137 4.35 -14.97 -15.94
CA ALA A 137 4.71 -14.41 -14.64
C ALA A 137 3.53 -14.45 -13.67
N TYR A 138 3.84 -14.44 -12.37
CA TYR A 138 2.84 -14.41 -11.32
C TYR A 138 3.14 -13.28 -10.33
N GLN A 139 2.09 -12.70 -9.78
CA GLN A 139 2.15 -11.67 -8.76
C GLN A 139 1.11 -11.94 -7.67
N VAL A 140 1.38 -11.48 -6.47
CA VAL A 140 0.42 -11.49 -5.37
C VAL A 140 0.14 -10.06 -4.96
N GLY A 141 -1.14 -9.71 -4.94
CA GLY A 141 -1.61 -8.44 -4.40
C GLY A 141 -1.98 -8.61 -2.92
N TYR A 142 -1.64 -7.62 -2.11
CA TYR A 142 -1.96 -7.58 -0.69
C TYR A 142 -2.25 -6.14 -0.25
N TYR A 143 -2.86 -5.97 0.92
CA TYR A 143 -3.17 -4.65 1.48
C TYR A 143 -2.27 -4.38 2.68
N PRO A 144 -1.42 -3.35 2.65
CA PRO A 144 -0.53 -3.02 3.76
C PRO A 144 -1.29 -2.61 5.02
N LEU A 145 -0.71 -2.96 6.17
CA LEU A 145 -1.08 -2.45 7.48
C LEU A 145 0.17 -1.82 8.07
N LEU A 146 0.26 -0.51 8.07
CA LEU A 146 1.46 0.23 8.43
C LEU A 146 1.26 0.97 9.75
N THR A 147 2.30 1.02 10.57
CA THR A 147 2.34 1.92 11.74
C THR A 147 2.94 3.24 11.30
N CYS A 148 2.17 4.33 11.42
CA CYS A 148 2.53 5.62 10.85
C CYS A 148 2.36 6.78 11.83
N TRP A 149 3.18 7.81 11.64
CA TRP A 149 2.86 9.17 12.08
C TRP A 149 1.92 9.82 11.07
N LEU A 150 0.90 10.51 11.56
CA LEU A 150 -0.06 11.21 10.72
C LEU A 150 0.26 12.71 10.68
N LEU A 151 0.22 13.29 9.49
CA LEU A 151 0.21 14.74 9.33
C LEU A 151 -1.25 15.22 9.27
N ARG A 152 -1.51 16.40 9.84
CA ARG A 152 -2.87 16.95 9.85
C ARG A 152 -3.43 17.07 8.44
N PRO A 153 -4.69 16.69 8.20
CA PRO A 153 -5.29 16.76 6.89
C PRO A 153 -5.26 18.17 6.32
N GLN A 154 -4.79 18.29 5.10
CA GLN A 154 -4.76 19.55 4.37
C GLN A 154 -5.98 19.65 3.46
N ARG A 155 -6.48 20.87 3.27
CA ARG A 155 -7.50 21.20 2.27
C ARG A 155 -6.82 21.80 1.05
N SER A 156 -7.26 21.41 -0.13
CA SER A 156 -6.71 21.94 -1.36
C SER A 156 -7.82 22.41 -2.30
N GLY A 157 -7.56 23.54 -2.97
CA GLY A 157 -8.34 24.05 -4.08
C GLY A 157 -9.69 24.72 -3.74
N PRO A 158 -10.35 25.28 -4.77
CA PRO A 158 -11.67 25.89 -4.64
C PRO A 158 -12.80 24.88 -4.47
N ALA A 159 -12.64 23.65 -4.96
CA ALA A 159 -13.52 22.53 -4.65
C ALA A 159 -13.10 21.87 -3.34
N PRO A 160 -14.03 21.52 -2.44
CA PRO A 160 -13.67 20.87 -1.19
C PRO A 160 -13.02 19.50 -1.46
N SER A 161 -11.74 19.42 -1.17
CA SER A 161 -10.95 18.19 -1.21
C SER A 161 -10.01 18.16 -0.02
N TRP A 162 -9.60 16.98 0.39
CA TRP A 162 -8.71 16.79 1.50
C TRP A 162 -7.61 15.78 1.17
N GLU A 163 -6.49 15.95 1.83
CA GLU A 163 -5.36 15.03 1.74
C GLU A 163 -4.83 14.74 3.14
N LEU A 164 -4.63 13.47 3.44
CA LEU A 164 -3.97 12.98 4.63
C LEU A 164 -2.68 12.29 4.25
N VAL A 165 -1.60 12.69 4.88
CA VAL A 165 -0.29 12.06 4.73
C VAL A 165 0.02 11.25 5.98
N ALA A 166 0.44 10.01 5.80
CA ALA A 166 0.89 9.11 6.85
C ALA A 166 2.30 8.59 6.51
N GLU A 167 3.24 8.72 7.42
CA GLU A 167 4.62 8.26 7.24
C GLU A 167 4.92 7.10 8.16
N GLU A 168 5.37 6.00 7.58
CA GLU A 168 5.75 4.78 8.31
C GLU A 168 6.89 5.06 9.30
N VAL A 169 6.82 4.43 10.48
CA VAL A 169 7.78 4.59 11.59
C VAL A 169 9.04 3.76 11.39
#